data_75ded9512e4246e288b5934daa24974a
#
_entry.id   75ded9512e4246e288b5934daa24974a
#
_cell.length_a   1.000
_cell.length_b   1.000
_cell.length_c   1.000
_cell.angle_alpha   90.00
_cell.angle_beta   90.00
_cell.angle_gamma   90.00
#
_symmetry.space_group_name_H-M   'P 1'
#
loop_
_entity.id
_entity.type
_entity.pdbx_description
1 polymer ?
#
loop_
_entity_poly.entity_id
_entity_poly.type
_entity_poly.pdbx_seq_one_letter_code
_entity_poly.pdbx_strand_id
1 'polypeptide(L)'
;MNLEAQAKKAAISFRREHRLGLQPLGDLVALIEQTTGHDVAIIDADPDEHGLTMHDPDREVTFIGIARTPHPMRQRSTLAHELAHVLFEDWNSQTEFGSRSPQEIRADAFARHLLLPEDGLRELLGNRKSLSTADLSAVVQSFLVSPAIAAIALCECQYIDVSIKKQWMAINTLQLATQFGWKDQYESLQDGSNRSRAPQHLLARAISGYREGVVTAQAIATLKGGSVENAVEELSKAGITPSPLEIPRVSAADLPPVTVDLSCLDIDQPENPT
;
A
#
# COMPACT_ATOMS: atom_id res chain seq x y z
N MET A 1 -7.09 18.29 -23.07
CA MET A 1 -5.71 17.74 -22.89
C MET A 1 -5.83 16.23 -22.87
N ASN A 2 -4.95 15.50 -23.56
CA ASN A 2 -4.99 14.03 -23.60
C ASN A 2 -4.71 13.48 -22.19
N LEU A 3 -5.39 12.39 -21.77
CA LEU A 3 -5.24 11.74 -20.47
C LEU A 3 -3.79 11.34 -20.18
N GLU A 4 -3.11 10.82 -21.20
CA GLU A 4 -1.68 10.47 -21.13
C GLU A 4 -0.80 11.69 -20.78
N ALA A 5 -1.03 12.83 -21.41
CA ALA A 5 -0.28 14.06 -21.15
C ALA A 5 -0.58 14.64 -19.75
N GLN A 6 -1.80 14.48 -19.24
CA GLN A 6 -2.17 14.85 -17.88
C GLN A 6 -1.43 13.99 -16.87
N ALA A 7 -1.47 12.67 -17.05
CA ALA A 7 -0.81 11.70 -16.21
C ALA A 7 0.71 11.92 -16.14
N LYS A 8 1.34 12.08 -17.31
CA LYS A 8 2.79 12.36 -17.42
C LYS A 8 3.15 13.65 -16.68
N LYS A 9 2.38 14.73 -16.88
CA LYS A 9 2.62 16.00 -16.19
C LYS A 9 2.49 15.85 -14.68
N ALA A 10 1.47 15.16 -14.19
CA ALA A 10 1.27 14.92 -12.76
C ALA A 10 2.42 14.10 -12.15
N ALA A 11 2.87 13.03 -12.82
CA ALA A 11 4.00 12.22 -12.36
C ALA A 11 5.31 13.02 -12.29
N ILE A 12 5.58 13.84 -13.29
CA ILE A 12 6.75 14.74 -13.30
C ILE A 12 6.65 15.77 -12.16
N SER A 13 5.47 16.39 -11.95
CA SER A 13 5.24 17.34 -10.86
C SER A 13 5.46 16.67 -9.50
N PHE A 14 4.87 15.50 -9.26
CA PHE A 14 5.03 14.74 -8.03
C PHE A 14 6.51 14.45 -7.74
N ARG A 15 7.23 13.90 -8.74
CA ARG A 15 8.68 13.64 -8.57
C ARG A 15 9.48 14.90 -8.25
N ARG A 16 9.15 16.03 -8.88
CA ARG A 16 9.83 17.31 -8.66
C ARG A 16 9.52 17.88 -7.28
N GLU A 17 8.26 17.92 -6.88
CA GLU A 17 7.79 18.45 -5.59
C GLU A 17 8.40 17.69 -4.42
N HIS A 18 8.49 16.38 -4.54
CA HIS A 18 9.09 15.52 -3.50
C HIS A 18 10.58 15.22 -3.72
N ARG A 19 11.23 15.90 -4.65
CA ARG A 19 12.69 15.80 -4.92
C ARG A 19 13.17 14.37 -5.20
N LEU A 20 12.34 13.56 -5.89
CA LEU A 20 12.62 12.15 -6.16
C LEU A 20 13.60 11.93 -7.32
N GLY A 21 13.88 12.96 -8.11
CA GLY A 21 14.78 12.86 -9.27
C GLY A 21 14.29 11.89 -10.33
N LEU A 22 15.23 11.32 -11.10
CA LEU A 22 14.96 10.36 -12.17
C LEU A 22 15.20 8.91 -11.75
N GLN A 23 15.79 8.70 -10.58
CA GLN A 23 16.19 7.38 -10.10
C GLN A 23 14.98 6.47 -9.79
N PRO A 24 15.23 5.14 -9.77
CA PRO A 24 14.25 4.18 -9.29
C PRO A 24 13.73 4.51 -7.90
N LEU A 25 12.44 4.34 -7.69
CA LEU A 25 11.83 4.54 -6.37
C LEU A 25 12.02 3.26 -5.54
N GLY A 26 12.50 3.38 -4.31
CA GLY A 26 12.72 2.29 -3.37
C GLY A 26 11.42 1.74 -2.77
N ASP A 27 11.30 1.77 -1.44
CA ASP A 27 10.07 1.41 -0.72
C ASP A 27 8.97 2.44 -1.02
N LEU A 28 8.08 2.07 -1.94
CA LEU A 28 7.03 2.96 -2.43
C LEU A 28 5.96 3.25 -1.36
N VAL A 29 5.71 2.31 -0.45
CA VAL A 29 4.78 2.50 0.67
C VAL A 29 5.32 3.61 1.58
N ALA A 30 6.55 3.45 2.06
CA ALA A 30 7.18 4.45 2.92
C ALA A 30 7.31 5.82 2.21
N LEU A 31 7.63 5.81 0.91
CA LEU A 31 7.73 7.02 0.11
C LEU A 31 6.40 7.78 0.08
N ILE A 32 5.29 7.10 -0.20
CA ILE A 32 3.97 7.75 -0.26
C ILE A 32 3.58 8.28 1.12
N GLU A 33 3.70 7.46 2.18
CA GLU A 33 3.39 7.90 3.55
C GLU A 33 4.19 9.15 3.95
N GLN A 34 5.49 9.18 3.64
CA GLN A 34 6.39 10.29 4.02
C GLN A 34 6.19 11.55 3.17
N THR A 35 5.81 11.40 1.91
CA THR A 35 5.66 12.55 1.00
C THR A 35 4.27 13.16 1.03
N THR A 36 3.23 12.35 1.24
CA THR A 36 1.84 12.81 1.18
C THR A 36 1.16 12.89 2.54
N GLY A 37 1.69 12.19 3.54
CA GLY A 37 1.04 12.03 4.85
C GLY A 37 -0.17 11.08 4.84
N HIS A 38 -0.47 10.44 3.69
CA HIS A 38 -1.57 9.48 3.59
C HIS A 38 -1.17 8.13 4.19
N ASP A 39 -2.12 7.46 4.82
CA ASP A 39 -1.93 6.13 5.38
C ASP A 39 -1.97 5.06 4.29
N VAL A 40 -0.94 4.20 4.24
CA VAL A 40 -0.85 3.10 3.26
C VAL A 40 -0.76 1.77 3.99
N ALA A 41 -1.64 0.81 3.66
CA ALA A 41 -1.60 -0.54 4.19
C ALA A 41 -1.45 -1.60 3.11
N ILE A 42 -0.68 -2.65 3.42
CA ILE A 42 -0.70 -3.90 2.67
C ILE A 42 -1.56 -4.89 3.47
N ILE A 43 -2.69 -5.27 2.90
CA ILE A 43 -3.72 -6.06 3.58
C ILE A 43 -3.86 -7.46 2.97
N ASP A 44 -4.42 -8.38 3.75
CA ASP A 44 -4.83 -9.68 3.26
C ASP A 44 -6.21 -9.55 2.61
N ALA A 45 -6.23 -9.50 1.29
CA ALA A 45 -7.44 -9.35 0.50
C ALA A 45 -7.42 -10.36 -0.66
N ASP A 46 -8.58 -10.59 -1.28
CA ASP A 46 -8.68 -11.50 -2.41
C ASP A 46 -7.79 -11.06 -3.57
N PRO A 47 -7.21 -12.01 -4.34
CA PRO A 47 -6.30 -11.70 -5.44
C PRO A 47 -6.88 -10.79 -6.52
N ASP A 48 -8.21 -10.71 -6.62
CA ASP A 48 -8.93 -9.85 -7.58
C ASP A 48 -9.20 -8.44 -7.03
N GLU A 49 -9.04 -8.23 -5.72
CA GLU A 49 -9.11 -6.92 -5.08
C GLU A 49 -7.73 -6.27 -5.10
N HIS A 50 -7.43 -5.50 -6.13
CA HIS A 50 -6.08 -5.02 -6.38
C HIS A 50 -5.66 -3.85 -5.50
N GLY A 51 -6.54 -2.89 -5.29
CA GLY A 51 -6.32 -1.70 -4.50
C GLY A 51 -7.63 -1.00 -4.15
N LEU A 52 -7.58 -0.21 -3.11
CA LEU A 52 -8.70 0.58 -2.61
C LEU A 52 -8.20 1.91 -2.07
N THR A 53 -8.77 2.99 -2.55
CA THR A 53 -8.52 4.32 -2.00
C THR A 53 -9.79 4.84 -1.33
N MET A 54 -9.66 5.29 -0.09
CA MET A 54 -10.75 5.88 0.69
C MET A 54 -10.35 7.26 1.18
N HIS A 55 -11.29 8.19 1.16
CA HIS A 55 -11.12 9.52 1.70
C HIS A 55 -12.26 9.85 2.68
N ASP A 56 -11.89 10.26 3.89
CA ASP A 56 -12.82 10.77 4.91
C ASP A 56 -12.73 12.31 4.89
N PRO A 57 -13.73 13.00 4.31
CA PRO A 57 -13.70 14.46 4.18
C PRO A 57 -13.88 15.17 5.53
N ASP A 58 -14.51 14.53 6.53
CA ASP A 58 -14.74 15.13 7.84
C ASP A 58 -13.45 15.18 8.68
N ARG A 59 -12.56 14.23 8.46
CA ARG A 59 -11.26 14.11 9.15
C ARG A 59 -10.08 14.48 8.29
N GLU A 60 -10.29 14.77 7.01
CA GLU A 60 -9.24 15.01 6.02
C GLU A 60 -8.18 13.89 5.97
N VAL A 61 -8.63 12.64 6.15
CA VAL A 61 -7.76 11.45 6.13
C VAL A 61 -7.97 10.67 4.85
N THR A 62 -6.87 10.35 4.19
CA THR A 62 -6.86 9.45 3.03
C THR A 62 -6.13 8.16 3.37
N PHE A 63 -6.74 7.04 3.02
CA PHE A 63 -6.21 5.70 3.22
C PHE A 63 -6.10 4.97 1.87
N ILE A 64 -4.96 4.33 1.64
CA ILE A 64 -4.71 3.48 0.48
C ILE A 64 -4.49 2.06 0.98
N GLY A 65 -5.37 1.14 0.61
CA GLY A 65 -5.25 -0.29 0.87
C GLY A 65 -4.82 -1.05 -0.37
N ILE A 66 -3.77 -1.86 -0.27
CA ILE A 66 -3.28 -2.70 -1.37
C ILE A 66 -3.23 -4.15 -0.92
N ALA A 67 -3.66 -5.07 -1.77
CA ALA A 67 -3.58 -6.49 -1.48
C ALA A 67 -2.12 -6.96 -1.41
N ARG A 68 -1.80 -7.83 -0.43
CA ARG A 68 -0.54 -8.58 -0.46
C ARG A 68 -0.52 -9.52 -1.66
N THR A 69 0.64 -9.68 -2.28
CA THR A 69 0.77 -10.52 -3.48
C THR A 69 2.22 -10.99 -3.67
N PRO A 70 2.44 -12.20 -4.19
CA PRO A 70 3.78 -12.63 -4.59
C PRO A 70 4.27 -11.99 -5.90
N HIS A 71 3.61 -10.93 -6.36
CA HIS A 71 3.97 -10.20 -7.60
C HIS A 71 4.40 -8.76 -7.27
N PRO A 72 5.64 -8.53 -6.82
CA PRO A 72 6.10 -7.23 -6.31
C PRO A 72 5.94 -6.09 -7.33
N MET A 73 6.22 -6.33 -8.60
CA MET A 73 6.10 -5.29 -9.65
C MET A 73 4.64 -4.89 -9.89
N ARG A 74 3.70 -5.85 -9.77
CA ARG A 74 2.26 -5.57 -9.85
C ARG A 74 1.82 -4.76 -8.64
N GLN A 75 2.21 -5.15 -7.42
CA GLN A 75 1.86 -4.41 -6.22
C GLN A 75 2.32 -2.95 -6.29
N ARG A 76 3.55 -2.72 -6.77
CA ARG A 76 4.08 -1.37 -6.96
C ARG A 76 3.28 -0.55 -7.98
N SER A 77 2.90 -1.17 -9.11
CA SER A 77 2.08 -0.46 -10.12
C SER A 77 0.68 -0.17 -9.59
N THR A 78 0.06 -1.08 -8.85
CA THR A 78 -1.23 -0.85 -8.20
C THR A 78 -1.13 0.29 -7.17
N LEU A 79 -0.10 0.30 -6.33
CA LEU A 79 0.09 1.38 -5.35
C LEU A 79 0.27 2.76 -6.01
N ALA A 80 1.03 2.83 -7.11
CA ALA A 80 1.18 4.05 -7.88
C ALA A 80 -0.12 4.46 -8.60
N HIS A 81 -0.95 3.50 -9.00
CA HIS A 81 -2.26 3.71 -9.58
C HIS A 81 -3.24 4.31 -8.55
N GLU A 82 -3.31 3.73 -7.34
CA GLU A 82 -4.13 4.26 -6.25
C GLU A 82 -3.69 5.67 -5.83
N LEU A 83 -2.38 5.94 -5.81
CA LEU A 83 -1.88 7.29 -5.60
C LEU A 83 -2.39 8.28 -6.66
N ALA A 84 -2.56 7.84 -7.91
CA ALA A 84 -3.13 8.71 -8.94
C ALA A 84 -4.58 9.10 -8.60
N HIS A 85 -5.42 8.15 -8.16
CA HIS A 85 -6.79 8.45 -7.74
C HIS A 85 -6.82 9.48 -6.61
N VAL A 86 -5.88 9.41 -5.66
CA VAL A 86 -5.72 10.44 -4.61
C VAL A 86 -5.38 11.80 -5.21
N LEU A 87 -4.35 11.86 -6.06
CA LEU A 87 -3.85 13.13 -6.63
C LEU A 87 -4.84 13.79 -7.59
N PHE A 88 -5.72 13.01 -8.20
CA PHE A 88 -6.76 13.50 -9.11
C PHE A 88 -8.13 13.64 -8.43
N GLU A 89 -8.22 13.34 -7.13
CA GLU A 89 -9.46 13.43 -6.33
C GLU A 89 -10.62 12.61 -6.94
N ASP A 90 -10.33 11.41 -7.43
CA ASP A 90 -11.27 10.54 -8.14
C ASP A 90 -12.24 9.81 -7.17
N TRP A 91 -12.67 10.45 -6.08
CA TRP A 91 -13.47 9.85 -4.98
C TRP A 91 -14.87 9.35 -5.40
N ASN A 92 -15.44 9.91 -6.47
CA ASN A 92 -16.81 9.67 -6.89
C ASN A 92 -16.93 8.84 -8.16
N SER A 93 -15.90 8.18 -8.60
CA SER A 93 -15.97 7.35 -9.81
C SER A 93 -16.79 6.08 -9.53
N GLN A 94 -18.12 6.15 -9.76
CA GLN A 94 -18.94 4.96 -9.93
C GLN A 94 -18.50 4.30 -11.26
N THR A 95 -17.48 3.47 -11.19
CA THR A 95 -17.08 2.65 -12.33
C THR A 95 -18.13 1.55 -12.51
N GLU A 96 -18.85 1.58 -13.61
CA GLU A 96 -19.60 0.42 -14.07
C GLU A 96 -18.60 -0.73 -14.25
N PHE A 97 -18.83 -1.83 -13.58
CA PHE A 97 -18.00 -3.03 -13.66
C PHE A 97 -17.76 -3.39 -15.15
N GLY A 98 -16.50 -3.38 -15.57
CA GLY A 98 -16.08 -3.86 -16.89
C GLY A 98 -15.74 -2.82 -17.94
N SER A 99 -15.92 -1.51 -17.71
CA SER A 99 -15.44 -0.47 -18.62
C SER A 99 -14.18 0.22 -18.08
N ARG A 100 -13.14 0.33 -18.91
CA ARG A 100 -11.96 1.17 -18.58
C ARG A 100 -12.39 2.63 -18.63
N SER A 101 -12.67 3.22 -17.46
CA SER A 101 -13.02 4.63 -17.37
C SER A 101 -11.82 5.53 -17.76
N PRO A 102 -12.05 6.78 -18.14
CA PRO A 102 -10.98 7.75 -18.36
C PRO A 102 -10.07 7.94 -17.14
N GLN A 103 -10.59 7.80 -15.93
CA GLN A 103 -9.85 7.87 -14.67
C GLN A 103 -8.85 6.72 -14.57
N GLU A 104 -9.30 5.48 -14.85
CA GLU A 104 -8.45 4.29 -14.85
C GLU A 104 -7.30 4.39 -15.87
N ILE A 105 -7.62 4.84 -17.10
CA ILE A 105 -6.59 5.03 -18.14
C ILE A 105 -5.56 6.07 -17.67
N ARG A 106 -6.01 7.14 -17.03
CA ARG A 106 -5.14 8.19 -16.50
C ARG A 106 -4.29 7.69 -15.33
N ALA A 107 -4.86 6.90 -14.43
CA ALA A 107 -4.16 6.33 -13.29
C ALA A 107 -3.09 5.32 -13.74
N ASP A 108 -3.39 4.44 -14.70
CA ASP A 108 -2.42 3.54 -15.32
C ASP A 108 -1.24 4.29 -15.96
N ALA A 109 -1.53 5.36 -16.69
CA ALA A 109 -0.50 6.19 -17.31
C ALA A 109 0.35 6.91 -16.27
N PHE A 110 -0.27 7.45 -15.21
CA PHE A 110 0.45 8.07 -14.10
C PHE A 110 1.41 7.08 -13.42
N ALA A 111 0.91 5.89 -13.08
CA ALA A 111 1.72 4.84 -12.45
C ALA A 111 2.96 4.51 -13.30
N ARG A 112 2.79 4.37 -14.60
CA ARG A 112 3.91 4.12 -15.53
C ARG A 112 4.93 5.24 -15.52
N HIS A 113 4.51 6.51 -15.67
CA HIS A 113 5.41 7.66 -15.69
C HIS A 113 6.04 7.95 -14.32
N LEU A 114 5.34 7.64 -13.22
CA LEU A 114 5.88 7.76 -11.87
C LEU A 114 6.99 6.74 -11.63
N LEU A 115 6.75 5.47 -11.94
CA LEU A 115 7.69 4.38 -11.67
C LEU A 115 8.86 4.36 -12.67
N LEU A 116 8.61 4.74 -13.92
CA LEU A 116 9.58 4.68 -14.99
C LEU A 116 9.56 5.99 -15.80
N PRO A 117 10.22 7.05 -15.30
CA PRO A 117 10.29 8.32 -16.01
C PRO A 117 11.10 8.20 -17.29
N GLU A 118 10.62 8.86 -18.34
CA GLU A 118 11.25 8.84 -19.67
C GLU A 118 12.72 9.27 -19.64
N ASP A 119 13.03 10.35 -18.91
CA ASP A 119 14.41 10.83 -18.79
C ASP A 119 15.29 9.84 -18.03
N GLY A 120 14.73 9.10 -17.04
CA GLY A 120 15.46 8.02 -16.36
C GLY A 120 15.78 6.84 -17.28
N LEU A 121 14.86 6.50 -18.21
CA LEU A 121 15.17 5.53 -19.27
C LEU A 121 16.28 6.01 -20.20
N ARG A 122 16.24 7.28 -20.61
CA ARG A 122 17.26 7.90 -21.45
C ARG A 122 18.64 7.94 -20.76
N GLU A 123 18.66 8.20 -19.48
CA GLU A 123 19.88 8.16 -18.68
C GLU A 123 20.47 6.75 -18.60
N LEU A 124 19.62 5.73 -18.34
CA LEU A 124 20.07 4.33 -18.24
C LEU A 124 20.53 3.75 -19.57
N LEU A 125 19.82 4.02 -20.65
CA LEU A 125 20.04 3.37 -21.95
C LEU A 125 20.91 4.19 -22.90
N GLY A 126 20.95 5.51 -22.72
CA GLY A 126 21.69 6.40 -23.64
C GLY A 126 21.15 6.35 -25.07
N ASN A 127 22.06 6.44 -26.03
CA ASN A 127 21.73 6.48 -27.47
C ASN A 127 21.80 5.08 -28.13
N ARG A 128 21.40 4.03 -27.44
CA ARG A 128 21.39 2.67 -28.00
C ARG A 128 20.41 2.58 -29.17
N LYS A 129 20.87 2.05 -30.31
CA LYS A 129 20.04 1.93 -31.54
C LYS A 129 19.22 0.65 -31.59
N SER A 130 19.60 -0.37 -30.86
CA SER A 130 18.87 -1.64 -30.71
C SER A 130 18.98 -2.13 -29.30
N LEU A 131 17.87 -2.62 -28.76
CA LEU A 131 17.81 -3.20 -27.43
C LEU A 131 17.62 -4.72 -27.53
N SER A 132 18.18 -5.41 -26.56
CA SER A 132 18.05 -6.85 -26.33
C SER A 132 17.17 -7.14 -25.11
N THR A 133 16.84 -8.40 -24.87
CA THR A 133 16.18 -8.83 -23.64
C THR A 133 17.04 -8.60 -22.37
N ALA A 134 18.36 -8.50 -22.51
CA ALA A 134 19.24 -8.09 -21.42
C ALA A 134 19.02 -6.63 -21.03
N ASP A 135 18.78 -5.74 -22.01
CA ASP A 135 18.46 -4.34 -21.74
C ASP A 135 17.07 -4.22 -21.09
N LEU A 136 16.09 -5.00 -21.56
CA LEU A 136 14.79 -5.10 -20.91
C LEU A 136 14.95 -5.55 -19.46
N SER A 137 15.74 -6.59 -19.20
CA SER A 137 16.03 -7.10 -17.85
C SER A 137 16.65 -6.02 -16.97
N ALA A 138 17.61 -5.25 -17.49
CA ALA A 138 18.23 -4.16 -16.76
C ALA A 138 17.21 -3.07 -16.37
N VAL A 139 16.31 -2.69 -17.28
CA VAL A 139 15.23 -1.72 -16.98
C VAL A 139 14.29 -2.26 -15.91
N VAL A 140 13.80 -3.51 -16.07
CA VAL A 140 12.88 -4.17 -15.15
C VAL A 140 13.49 -4.28 -13.75
N GLN A 141 14.73 -4.73 -13.66
CA GLN A 141 15.47 -4.89 -12.40
C GLN A 141 15.74 -3.53 -11.72
N SER A 142 16.21 -2.54 -12.49
CA SER A 142 16.56 -1.23 -11.92
C SER A 142 15.34 -0.47 -11.42
N PHE A 143 14.29 -0.37 -12.23
CA PHE A 143 13.11 0.44 -11.90
C PHE A 143 12.02 -0.33 -11.14
N LEU A 144 12.20 -1.63 -10.93
CA LEU A 144 11.25 -2.51 -10.24
C LEU A 144 9.84 -2.41 -10.84
N VAL A 145 9.77 -2.49 -12.17
CA VAL A 145 8.53 -2.51 -12.96
C VAL A 145 8.36 -3.84 -13.69
N SER A 146 7.13 -4.16 -14.10
CA SER A 146 6.91 -5.36 -14.91
C SER A 146 7.51 -5.23 -16.32
N PRO A 147 7.86 -6.35 -16.99
CA PRO A 147 8.29 -6.31 -18.40
C PRO A 147 7.28 -5.63 -19.32
N ALA A 148 5.97 -5.74 -19.02
CA ALA A 148 4.92 -5.08 -19.77
C ALA A 148 5.01 -3.54 -19.67
N ILE A 149 5.16 -3.01 -18.45
CA ILE A 149 5.33 -1.56 -18.22
C ILE A 149 6.62 -1.07 -18.91
N ALA A 150 7.72 -1.81 -18.74
CA ALA A 150 8.99 -1.47 -19.38
C ALA A 150 8.87 -1.45 -20.92
N ALA A 151 8.24 -2.48 -21.53
CA ALA A 151 8.04 -2.55 -22.98
C ALA A 151 7.17 -1.41 -23.52
N ILE A 152 6.12 -1.00 -22.78
CA ILE A 152 5.28 0.15 -23.17
C ILE A 152 6.12 1.42 -23.17
N ALA A 153 6.83 1.72 -22.09
CA ALA A 153 7.65 2.91 -21.95
C ALA A 153 8.79 2.97 -23.00
N LEU A 154 9.46 1.83 -23.25
CA LEU A 154 10.51 1.72 -24.27
C LEU A 154 9.99 1.97 -25.68
N CYS A 155 8.77 1.52 -25.98
CA CYS A 155 8.13 1.78 -27.28
C CYS A 155 7.72 3.25 -27.43
N GLU A 156 7.19 3.88 -26.38
CA GLU A 156 6.87 5.31 -26.35
C GLU A 156 8.10 6.19 -26.54
N CYS A 157 9.22 5.79 -25.94
CA CYS A 157 10.52 6.45 -26.10
C CYS A 157 11.23 6.11 -27.42
N GLN A 158 10.61 5.34 -28.32
CA GLN A 158 11.13 4.95 -29.62
C GLN A 158 12.41 4.10 -29.59
N TYR A 159 12.68 3.40 -28.49
CA TYR A 159 13.78 2.44 -28.38
C TYR A 159 13.46 1.10 -29.05
N ILE A 160 12.18 0.73 -29.09
CA ILE A 160 11.69 -0.51 -29.71
C ILE A 160 10.42 -0.22 -30.53
N ASP A 161 10.14 -1.07 -31.48
CA ASP A 161 8.91 -1.02 -32.28
C ASP A 161 7.73 -1.75 -31.59
N VAL A 162 6.55 -1.65 -32.20
CA VAL A 162 5.30 -2.26 -31.71
C VAL A 162 5.38 -3.79 -31.67
N SER A 163 6.14 -4.40 -32.60
CA SER A 163 6.30 -5.86 -32.67
C SER A 163 7.11 -6.37 -31.47
N ILE A 164 8.24 -5.74 -31.20
CA ILE A 164 9.10 -6.06 -30.05
C ILE A 164 8.35 -5.78 -28.74
N LYS A 165 7.62 -4.64 -28.64
CA LYS A 165 6.77 -4.35 -27.50
C LYS A 165 5.82 -5.50 -27.19
N LYS A 166 5.08 -5.99 -28.21
CA LYS A 166 4.12 -7.09 -28.03
C LYS A 166 4.79 -8.38 -27.54
N GLN A 167 5.97 -8.70 -28.05
CA GLN A 167 6.75 -9.85 -27.60
C GLN A 167 7.20 -9.71 -26.15
N TRP A 168 7.73 -8.55 -25.78
CA TRP A 168 8.27 -8.32 -24.46
C TRP A 168 7.21 -8.19 -23.36
N MET A 169 6.03 -7.71 -23.70
CA MET A 169 4.88 -7.71 -22.78
C MET A 169 4.43 -9.11 -22.35
N ALA A 170 4.73 -10.14 -23.13
CA ALA A 170 4.40 -11.53 -22.81
C ALA A 170 5.45 -12.21 -21.87
N ILE A 171 6.59 -11.58 -21.67
CA ILE A 171 7.65 -12.12 -20.77
C ILE A 171 7.23 -11.86 -19.32
N ASN A 172 7.41 -12.85 -18.44
CA ASN A 172 7.21 -12.63 -17.02
C ASN A 172 8.52 -12.26 -16.30
N THR A 173 8.38 -11.59 -15.15
CA THR A 173 9.52 -11.08 -14.38
C THR A 173 10.41 -12.21 -13.87
N LEU A 174 9.85 -13.33 -13.40
CA LEU A 174 10.63 -14.48 -12.92
C LEU A 174 11.50 -15.09 -14.03
N GLN A 175 10.97 -15.14 -15.26
CA GLN A 175 11.74 -15.61 -16.41
C GLN A 175 12.98 -14.73 -16.66
N LEU A 176 12.82 -13.40 -16.65
CA LEU A 176 13.94 -12.47 -16.79
C LEU A 176 14.91 -12.59 -15.62
N ALA A 177 14.42 -12.64 -14.40
CA ALA A 177 15.22 -12.75 -13.19
C ALA A 177 16.09 -14.03 -13.20
N THR A 178 15.51 -15.15 -13.62
CA THR A 178 16.23 -16.43 -13.75
C THR A 178 17.25 -16.37 -14.88
N GLN A 179 16.86 -15.87 -16.06
CA GLN A 179 17.73 -15.81 -17.23
C GLN A 179 18.94 -14.90 -17.02
N PHE A 180 18.77 -13.79 -16.30
CA PHE A 180 19.81 -12.78 -16.12
C PHE A 180 20.41 -12.75 -14.70
N GLY A 181 20.14 -13.78 -13.88
CA GLY A 181 20.89 -14.05 -12.64
C GLY A 181 20.52 -13.18 -11.44
N TRP A 182 19.34 -12.55 -11.42
CA TRP A 182 18.84 -11.75 -10.28
C TRP A 182 17.61 -12.37 -9.59
N LYS A 183 17.46 -13.69 -9.71
CA LYS A 183 16.34 -14.44 -9.12
C LYS A 183 16.26 -14.25 -7.61
N ASP A 184 17.38 -14.29 -6.89
CA ASP A 184 17.42 -14.15 -5.43
C ASP A 184 16.89 -12.76 -4.99
N GLN A 185 17.23 -11.69 -5.74
CA GLN A 185 16.67 -10.37 -5.52
C GLN A 185 15.14 -10.37 -5.74
N TYR A 186 14.67 -11.02 -6.80
CA TYR A 186 13.25 -11.10 -7.10
C TYR A 186 12.48 -11.86 -6.02
N GLU A 187 13.00 -12.98 -5.52
CA GLU A 187 12.41 -13.76 -4.42
C GLU A 187 12.33 -12.93 -3.13
N SER A 188 13.37 -12.17 -2.80
CA SER A 188 13.34 -11.24 -1.67
C SER A 188 12.26 -10.16 -1.80
N LEU A 189 12.04 -9.64 -3.01
CA LEU A 189 10.95 -8.71 -3.30
C LEU A 189 9.57 -9.37 -3.19
N GLN A 190 9.43 -10.64 -3.62
CA GLN A 190 8.21 -11.42 -3.46
C GLN A 190 7.85 -11.63 -2.00
N ASP A 191 8.83 -11.99 -1.17
CA ASP A 191 8.65 -12.15 0.27
C ASP A 191 8.19 -10.84 0.91
N GLY A 192 8.79 -9.71 0.52
CA GLY A 192 8.42 -8.39 1.00
C GLY A 192 7.00 -7.98 0.62
N SER A 193 6.63 -8.17 -0.65
CA SER A 193 5.31 -7.79 -1.18
C SER A 193 4.16 -8.70 -0.71
N ASN A 194 4.49 -9.91 -0.24
CA ASN A 194 3.51 -10.88 0.26
C ASN A 194 3.32 -10.82 1.79
N ARG A 195 3.77 -9.75 2.44
CA ARG A 195 3.57 -9.52 3.87
C ARG A 195 2.59 -8.38 4.11
N SER A 196 1.72 -8.55 5.09
CA SER A 196 0.88 -7.47 5.57
C SER A 196 1.72 -6.38 6.21
N ARG A 197 1.31 -5.12 6.00
CA ARG A 197 1.98 -3.94 6.54
C ARG A 197 0.93 -2.92 6.97
N ALA A 198 0.95 -2.56 8.25
CA ALA A 198 0.10 -1.49 8.76
C ALA A 198 0.65 -0.11 8.36
N PRO A 199 -0.22 0.92 8.25
CA PRO A 199 0.22 2.29 8.07
C PRO A 199 1.17 2.72 9.19
N GLN A 200 2.26 3.39 8.83
CA GLN A 200 3.30 3.77 9.78
C GLN A 200 2.77 4.67 10.89
N HIS A 201 1.96 5.68 10.55
CA HIS A 201 1.41 6.61 11.53
C HIS A 201 0.43 5.91 12.48
N LEU A 202 -0.43 5.03 11.97
CA LEU A 202 -1.37 4.26 12.78
C LEU A 202 -0.63 3.33 13.74
N LEU A 203 0.40 2.64 13.25
CA LEU A 203 1.22 1.75 14.08
C LEU A 203 1.97 2.54 15.16
N ALA A 204 2.56 3.69 14.83
CA ALA A 204 3.25 4.55 15.79
C ALA A 204 2.31 5.05 16.90
N ARG A 205 1.08 5.45 16.54
CA ARG A 205 0.05 5.86 17.50
C ARG A 205 -0.37 4.69 18.40
N ALA A 206 -0.56 3.50 17.83
CA ALA A 206 -0.89 2.30 18.62
C ALA A 206 0.22 1.94 19.60
N ILE A 207 1.49 2.04 19.21
CA ILE A 207 2.65 1.82 20.08
C ILE A 207 2.72 2.88 21.18
N SER A 208 2.43 4.15 20.88
CA SER A 208 2.34 5.20 21.90
C SER A 208 1.25 4.89 22.93
N GLY A 209 0.05 4.53 22.46
CA GLY A 209 -1.04 4.11 23.33
C GLY A 209 -0.73 2.86 24.16
N TYR A 210 0.08 1.93 23.63
CA TYR A 210 0.56 0.78 24.40
C TYR A 210 1.48 1.21 25.54
N ARG A 211 2.40 2.13 25.30
CA ARG A 211 3.25 2.69 26.35
C ARG A 211 2.44 3.38 27.45
N GLU A 212 1.35 4.04 27.10
CA GLU A 212 0.44 4.73 28.01
C GLU A 212 -0.56 3.77 28.71
N GLY A 213 -0.55 2.48 28.34
CA GLY A 213 -1.45 1.46 28.92
C GLY A 213 -2.89 1.52 28.39
N VAL A 214 -3.17 2.31 27.35
CA VAL A 214 -4.52 2.46 26.77
C VAL A 214 -4.77 1.56 25.56
N VAL A 215 -3.72 1.05 24.92
CA VAL A 215 -3.77 0.09 23.83
C VAL A 215 -3.11 -1.22 24.23
N THR A 216 -3.70 -2.35 23.85
CA THR A 216 -3.15 -3.67 24.17
C THR A 216 -2.15 -4.15 23.12
N ALA A 217 -1.25 -5.06 23.50
CA ALA A 217 -0.36 -5.74 22.53
C ALA A 217 -1.15 -6.53 21.46
N GLN A 218 -2.36 -7.01 21.79
CA GLN A 218 -3.27 -7.64 20.83
C GLN A 218 -3.65 -6.70 19.69
N ALA A 219 -3.95 -5.43 19.99
CA ALA A 219 -4.30 -4.45 18.94
C ALA A 219 -3.11 -4.21 18.00
N ILE A 220 -1.89 -4.12 18.52
CA ILE A 220 -0.67 -3.98 17.72
C ILE A 220 -0.43 -5.25 16.88
N ALA A 221 -0.61 -6.44 17.45
CA ALA A 221 -0.51 -7.71 16.73
C ALA A 221 -1.50 -7.79 15.58
N THR A 222 -2.76 -7.37 15.80
CA THR A 222 -3.80 -7.31 14.77
C THR A 222 -3.42 -6.37 13.62
N LEU A 223 -2.94 -5.16 13.95
CA LEU A 223 -2.47 -4.20 12.94
C LEU A 223 -1.32 -4.75 12.08
N LYS A 224 -0.41 -5.52 12.69
CA LYS A 224 0.74 -6.11 12.00
C LYS A 224 0.43 -7.42 11.28
N GLY A 225 -0.77 -7.98 11.49
CA GLY A 225 -1.14 -9.30 10.96
C GLY A 225 -0.31 -10.44 11.58
N GLY A 226 0.10 -10.30 12.84
CA GLY A 226 0.95 -11.24 13.55
C GLY A 226 0.35 -11.77 14.87
N SER A 227 1.14 -12.56 15.63
CA SER A 227 0.74 -13.04 16.95
C SER A 227 1.06 -12.01 18.05
N VAL A 228 0.34 -12.13 19.18
CA VAL A 228 0.55 -11.27 20.36
C VAL A 228 1.93 -11.48 20.93
N GLU A 229 2.38 -12.73 20.98
CA GLU A 229 3.68 -13.12 21.51
C GLU A 229 4.81 -12.43 20.73
N ASN A 230 4.72 -12.44 19.39
CA ASN A 230 5.69 -11.77 18.54
C ASN A 230 5.66 -10.25 18.75
N ALA A 231 4.48 -9.64 18.88
CA ALA A 231 4.34 -8.21 19.13
C ALA A 231 4.95 -7.82 20.48
N VAL A 232 4.67 -8.59 21.54
CA VAL A 232 5.25 -8.36 22.90
C VAL A 232 6.77 -8.53 22.87
N GLU A 233 7.28 -9.57 22.23
CA GLU A 233 8.71 -9.81 22.13
C GLU A 233 9.44 -8.66 21.40
N GLU A 234 8.89 -8.20 20.29
CA GLU A 234 9.44 -7.09 19.49
C GLU A 234 9.45 -5.79 20.28
N LEU A 235 8.32 -5.45 20.94
CA LEU A 235 8.22 -4.25 21.77
C LEU A 235 9.20 -4.31 22.95
N SER A 236 9.30 -5.46 23.62
CA SER A 236 10.23 -5.67 24.73
C SER A 236 11.69 -5.54 24.27
N LYS A 237 12.08 -6.12 23.13
CA LYS A 237 13.41 -5.96 22.53
C LYS A 237 13.74 -4.51 22.21
N ALA A 238 12.72 -3.71 21.86
CA ALA A 238 12.86 -2.28 21.61
C ALA A 238 12.83 -1.44 22.91
N GLY A 239 12.71 -2.06 24.09
CA GLY A 239 12.61 -1.35 25.37
C GLY A 239 11.26 -0.65 25.58
N ILE A 240 10.23 -1.05 24.82
CA ILE A 240 8.89 -0.47 24.90
C ILE A 240 8.03 -1.33 25.80
N THR A 241 7.74 -0.83 27.03
CA THR A 241 6.90 -1.50 28.02
C THR A 241 5.71 -0.61 28.37
N PRO A 242 4.54 -1.20 28.67
CA PRO A 242 3.39 -0.42 29.08
C PRO A 242 3.63 0.19 30.47
N SER A 243 3.20 1.44 30.63
CA SER A 243 3.16 2.06 31.94
C SER A 243 2.14 1.33 32.82
N PRO A 244 2.42 1.15 34.12
CA PRO A 244 1.42 0.61 35.05
C PRO A 244 0.16 1.47 35.01
N LEU A 245 -1.00 0.86 34.80
CA LEU A 245 -2.28 1.56 34.85
C LEU A 245 -2.53 1.95 36.33
N GLU A 246 -2.31 3.21 36.66
CA GLU A 246 -2.75 3.74 37.96
C GLU A 246 -4.28 3.93 37.93
N ILE A 247 -5.00 2.89 38.28
CA ILE A 247 -6.46 3.00 38.46
C ILE A 247 -6.67 3.78 39.75
N PRO A 248 -7.22 5.02 39.74
CA PRO A 248 -7.54 5.75 40.92
C PRO A 248 -8.53 4.91 41.75
N ARG A 249 -8.17 4.56 42.98
CA ARG A 249 -9.05 3.84 43.90
C ARG A 249 -10.14 4.84 44.31
N VAL A 250 -11.30 4.74 43.73
CA VAL A 250 -12.49 5.45 44.17
C VAL A 250 -13.10 4.63 45.34
N SER A 251 -13.41 5.28 46.45
CA SER A 251 -14.12 4.62 47.56
C SER A 251 -15.53 4.23 47.05
N ALA A 252 -16.01 3.07 47.46
CA ALA A 252 -17.38 2.66 47.17
C ALA A 252 -18.44 3.66 47.69
N ALA A 253 -18.08 4.47 48.67
CA ALA A 253 -18.92 5.54 49.20
C ALA A 253 -19.04 6.75 48.25
N ASP A 254 -18.11 6.92 47.32
CA ASP A 254 -18.09 8.02 46.36
C ASP A 254 -18.75 7.67 45.01
N LEU A 255 -19.23 6.42 44.90
CA LEU A 255 -19.97 5.99 43.70
C LEU A 255 -21.40 6.53 43.76
N PRO A 256 -21.96 7.03 42.65
CA PRO A 256 -23.36 7.44 42.61
C PRO A 256 -24.27 6.26 42.97
N PRO A 257 -25.36 6.48 43.75
CA PRO A 257 -26.28 5.40 44.08
C PRO A 257 -26.92 4.83 42.83
N VAL A 258 -26.70 3.53 42.60
CA VAL A 258 -27.32 2.81 41.49
C VAL A 258 -28.69 2.36 41.97
N THR A 259 -29.74 2.97 41.43
CA THR A 259 -31.12 2.46 41.58
C THR A 259 -31.28 1.28 40.64
N VAL A 260 -31.27 0.09 41.17
CA VAL A 260 -31.59 -1.13 40.42
C VAL A 260 -33.09 -1.27 40.38
N ASP A 261 -33.68 -1.10 39.21
CA ASP A 261 -35.09 -1.41 38.97
C ASP A 261 -35.21 -2.93 38.78
N LEU A 262 -35.77 -3.61 39.79
CA LEU A 262 -36.02 -5.04 39.77
C LEU A 262 -37.46 -5.40 39.32
N SER A 263 -38.24 -4.45 38.84
CA SER A 263 -39.62 -4.67 38.45
C SER A 263 -39.82 -5.65 37.27
N CYS A 264 -38.74 -5.93 36.53
CA CYS A 264 -38.76 -6.93 35.46
C CYS A 264 -38.37 -8.36 35.91
N LEU A 265 -38.06 -8.55 37.21
CA LEU A 265 -37.83 -9.86 37.81
C LEU A 265 -39.12 -10.34 38.52
N ASP A 266 -40.22 -10.49 37.79
CA ASP A 266 -41.39 -11.24 38.29
C ASP A 266 -41.00 -12.71 38.43
N ILE A 267 -40.61 -13.09 39.65
CA ILE A 267 -40.47 -14.49 40.03
C ILE A 267 -41.92 -14.98 40.26
N ASP A 268 -42.40 -15.80 39.32
CA ASP A 268 -43.65 -16.56 39.48
C ASP A 268 -43.62 -17.27 40.87
N GLN A 269 -44.48 -16.83 41.75
CA GLN A 269 -44.73 -17.56 43.00
C GLN A 269 -45.44 -18.88 42.65
N PRO A 270 -45.00 -20.04 43.15
CA PRO A 270 -45.71 -21.26 42.95
C PRO A 270 -47.09 -21.22 43.64
N GLU A 271 -48.15 -21.39 42.85
CA GLU A 271 -49.49 -21.58 43.35
C GLU A 271 -49.51 -22.77 44.34
N ASN A 272 -49.95 -22.53 45.57
CA ASN A 272 -50.24 -23.55 46.54
C ASN A 272 -51.48 -24.38 46.10
N PRO A 273 -51.41 -25.69 45.96
CA PRO A 273 -52.56 -26.53 45.73
C PRO A 273 -53.38 -26.68 47.01
N THR A 274 -54.63 -26.28 47.02
CA THR A 274 -55.67 -26.66 48.01
C THR A 274 -56.14 -28.08 47.79
#